data_c429d3092e317de5450d6a8bda655bb7
#
_entry.id   c429d3092e317de5450d6a8bda655bb7
#
_cell.length_a   1.000
_cell.length_b   1.000
_cell.length_c   1.000
_cell.angle_alpha   90.00
_cell.angle_beta   90.00
_cell.angle_gamma   90.00
#
_symmetry.space_group_name_H-M   'P 1'
#
loop_
_entity.id
_entity.type
_entity.pdbx_description
1 polymer ?
#
loop_
_entity_poly.entity_id
_entity_poly.type
_entity_poly.pdbx_seq_one_letter_code
_entity_poly.pdbx_strand_id
1 'polypeptide(L)' 'MTSPVQTIPKRTTGEEALRIMIQNHIRHLPVIDEKGQVQAMVSMRSLLEEQVQQLHQQLNSLESYIAADGIGG' A
#
# COMPACT_ATOMS: atom_id res chain seq x y z
N MET A 1 -27.83 1.41 6.29
CA MET A 1 -27.39 0.11 6.37
C MET A 1 -25.92 -0.02 6.68
N THR A 2 -25.61 -0.84 7.59
CA THR A 2 -24.25 -0.95 7.99
C THR A 2 -23.61 -2.13 7.34
N SER A 3 -22.55 -1.92 6.68
CA SER A 3 -21.82 -3.02 6.18
C SER A 3 -20.82 -3.44 7.24
N PRO A 4 -20.40 -4.65 7.22
CA PRO A 4 -19.42 -5.11 8.18
C PRO A 4 -18.12 -4.36 7.95
N VAL A 5 -17.41 -4.12 9.01
CA VAL A 5 -16.14 -3.45 8.91
C VAL A 5 -15.17 -4.37 8.20
N GLN A 6 -14.54 -3.84 7.18
CA GLN A 6 -13.57 -4.61 6.44
C GLN A 6 -12.27 -4.65 7.24
N THR A 7 -11.72 -5.82 7.44
CA THR A 7 -10.43 -5.96 8.12
C THR A 7 -9.55 -6.89 7.30
N ILE A 8 -8.25 -6.83 7.55
CA ILE A 8 -7.31 -7.68 6.85
C ILE A 8 -6.35 -8.32 7.85
N PRO A 9 -5.87 -9.51 7.55
CA PRO A 9 -4.88 -10.13 8.39
C PRO A 9 -3.51 -9.53 8.12
N LYS A 10 -2.61 -9.76 9.05
CA LYS A 10 -1.27 -9.25 8.97
C LYS A 10 -0.53 -9.63 7.70
N ARG A 11 -0.83 -10.78 7.17
CA ARG A 11 -0.14 -11.28 5.98
C ARG A 11 -0.62 -10.69 4.68
N THR A 12 -1.66 -9.87 4.73
CA THR A 12 -2.17 -9.25 3.51
C THR A 12 -1.11 -8.33 2.92
N THR A 13 -0.89 -8.42 1.63
CA THR A 13 0.09 -7.56 0.99
C THR A 13 -0.47 -6.16 0.82
N GLY A 14 0.42 -5.21 0.63
CA GLY A 14 -0.01 -3.83 0.41
C GLY A 14 -0.88 -3.69 -0.82
N GLU A 15 -0.55 -4.44 -1.86
CA GLU A 15 -1.33 -4.41 -3.08
C GLU A 15 -2.74 -4.90 -2.85
N GLU A 16 -2.88 -5.99 -2.12
CA GLU A 16 -4.18 -6.52 -1.82
C GLU A 16 -4.99 -5.59 -0.97
N ALA A 17 -4.34 -5.01 0.04
CA ALA A 17 -5.01 -4.08 0.91
C ALA A 17 -5.51 -2.86 0.13
N LEU A 18 -4.68 -2.36 -0.76
CA LEU A 18 -5.05 -1.22 -1.58
C LEU A 18 -6.24 -1.56 -2.47
N ARG A 19 -6.22 -2.76 -3.04
CA ARG A 19 -7.31 -3.19 -3.90
C ARG A 19 -8.62 -3.25 -3.11
N ILE A 20 -8.56 -3.79 -1.90
CA ILE A 20 -9.74 -3.87 -1.05
C ILE A 20 -10.27 -2.48 -0.75
N MET A 21 -9.39 -1.56 -0.46
CA MET A 21 -9.82 -0.19 -0.17
C MET A 21 -10.50 0.45 -1.36
N ILE A 22 -9.94 0.24 -2.54
CA ILE A 22 -10.50 0.81 -3.75
C ILE A 22 -11.86 0.20 -4.05
N GLN A 23 -11.96 -1.11 -3.94
CA GLN A 23 -13.19 -1.80 -4.25
C GLN A 23 -14.32 -1.45 -3.29
N ASN A 24 -13.96 -1.19 -2.04
CA ASN A 24 -14.96 -0.89 -1.03
C ASN A 24 -15.10 0.60 -0.75
N HIS A 25 -14.38 1.42 -1.49
CA HIS A 25 -14.42 2.88 -1.33
C HIS A 25 -14.10 3.30 0.08
N ILE A 26 -13.09 2.68 0.67
CA ILE A 26 -12.65 3.03 2.00
C ILE A 26 -11.19 3.43 1.94
N ARG A 27 -10.76 4.23 2.89
CA ARG A 27 -9.41 4.77 2.90
C ARG A 27 -8.55 4.21 4.02
N HIS A 28 -9.16 3.45 4.90
CA HIS A 28 -8.47 2.88 6.04
C HIS A 28 -8.89 1.44 6.23
N LEU A 29 -7.93 0.62 6.62
CA LEU A 29 -8.20 -0.78 6.88
C LEU A 29 -7.53 -1.18 8.17
N PRO A 30 -8.27 -1.75 9.12
CA PRO A 30 -7.65 -2.27 10.32
C PRO A 30 -6.96 -3.59 10.02
N VAL A 31 -5.77 -3.75 10.56
CA VAL A 31 -5.04 -5.00 10.44
C VAL A 31 -5.24 -5.76 11.73
N ILE A 32 -5.70 -6.98 11.63
CA ILE A 32 -6.00 -7.77 12.82
C ILE A 32 -5.01 -8.92 12.96
N ASP A 33 -4.86 -9.37 14.20
CA ASP A 33 -4.00 -10.49 14.47
C ASP A 33 -4.81 -11.78 14.44
N GLU A 34 -4.19 -12.87 14.83
CA GLU A 34 -4.86 -14.16 14.80
C GLU A 34 -6.06 -14.23 15.71
N LYS A 35 -6.10 -13.38 16.69
CA LYS A 35 -7.19 -13.36 17.64
C LYS A 35 -8.30 -12.42 17.23
N GLY A 36 -8.12 -11.77 16.09
CA GLY A 36 -9.12 -10.84 15.62
C GLY A 36 -9.02 -9.47 16.24
N GLN A 37 -7.93 -9.17 16.92
CA GLN A 37 -7.75 -7.86 17.53
C GLN A 37 -7.00 -6.95 16.60
N VAL A 38 -7.40 -5.68 16.59
CA VAL A 38 -6.76 -4.70 15.72
C VAL A 38 -5.35 -4.41 16.23
N GLN A 39 -4.37 -4.65 15.38
CA GLN A 39 -2.98 -4.37 15.71
C GLN A 39 -2.49 -3.08 15.11
N ALA A 40 -3.04 -2.72 13.98
CA ALA A 40 -2.59 -1.53 13.28
C ALA A 40 -3.69 -1.03 12.36
N MET A 41 -3.53 0.19 11.90
CA MET A 41 -4.46 0.74 10.95
C MET A 41 -3.66 1.15 9.73
N VAL A 42 -4.09 0.70 8.58
CA VAL A 42 -3.41 1.03 7.33
C VAL A 42 -4.23 2.05 6.58
N SER A 43 -3.61 3.08 6.08
CA SER A 43 -4.32 4.08 5.30
C SER A 43 -3.95 3.96 3.83
N MET A 44 -4.88 4.35 2.98
CA MET A 44 -4.66 4.32 1.55
C MET A 44 -3.45 5.18 1.20
N ARG A 45 -3.33 6.31 1.86
CA ARG A 45 -2.22 7.20 1.59
C ARG A 45 -0.89 6.54 1.90
N SER A 46 -0.81 5.86 3.04
CA SER A 46 0.42 5.18 3.43
C SER A 46 0.78 4.09 2.43
N LEU A 47 -0.23 3.35 1.98
CA LEU A 47 0.02 2.30 1.02
C LEU A 47 0.48 2.86 -0.32
N LEU A 48 -0.13 3.95 -0.73
CA LEU A 48 0.27 4.57 -1.98
C LEU A 48 1.70 5.12 -1.89
N GLU A 49 2.05 5.67 -0.74
CA GLU A 49 3.39 6.17 -0.54
C GLU A 49 4.41 5.04 -0.61
N GLU A 50 4.03 3.90 -0.05
CA GLU A 50 4.89 2.74 -0.09
C GLU A 50 5.09 2.27 -1.51
N GLN A 51 4.00 2.23 -2.27
CA GLN A 51 4.07 1.82 -3.66
C GLN A 51 4.95 2.76 -4.47
N VAL A 52 4.81 4.03 -4.22
CA VAL A 52 5.62 5.03 -4.90
C VAL A 52 7.10 4.83 -4.56
N GLN A 53 7.39 4.57 -3.31
CA GLN A 53 8.77 4.34 -2.91
C GLN A 53 9.36 3.12 -3.57
N GLN A 54 8.58 2.06 -3.67
CA GLN A 54 9.04 0.86 -4.33
C GLN A 54 9.32 1.11 -5.80
N LEU A 55 8.47 1.87 -6.43
CA LEU A 55 8.67 2.24 -7.82
C LEU A 55 9.93 3.08 -7.97
N HIS A 56 10.15 3.99 -7.04
CA HIS A 56 11.34 4.80 -7.06
C HIS A 56 12.60 3.97 -6.94
N GLN A 57 12.56 2.98 -6.09
CA GLN A 57 13.71 2.10 -5.93
C GLN A 57 14.00 1.34 -7.20
N GLN A 58 12.96 0.86 -7.85
CA GLN A 58 13.13 0.16 -9.10
C GLN A 58 13.66 1.08 -10.18
N LEU A 59 13.12 2.27 -10.21
CA LEU A 59 13.56 3.24 -11.20
C LEU A 59 14.99 3.69 -10.94
N ASN A 60 15.37 3.74 -9.70
CA ASN A 60 16.73 4.13 -9.38
C ASN A 60 17.73 3.15 -10.00
N SER A 61 17.38 1.88 -9.99
CA SER A 61 18.24 0.91 -10.61
C SER A 61 18.38 1.18 -12.09
N LEU A 62 17.29 1.53 -12.71
CA LEU A 62 17.32 1.85 -14.11
C LEU A 62 17.93 3.21 -14.35
N GLU A 63 17.65 4.11 -13.48
CA GLU A 63 18.18 5.43 -13.60
C GLU A 63 19.67 5.47 -13.52
N SER A 64 20.24 4.57 -12.77
CA SER A 64 21.67 4.49 -12.74
C SER A 64 22.22 4.38 -14.14
N TYR A 65 21.47 3.78 -14.99
CA TYR A 65 21.85 3.64 -16.34
C TYR A 65 21.52 4.87 -17.09
N ILE A 66 20.29 5.26 -17.03
CA ILE A 66 19.77 6.32 -17.84
C ILE A 66 20.06 7.66 -17.28
N ALA A 67 20.23 7.72 -16.03
CA ALA A 67 20.47 8.98 -15.38
C ALA A 67 21.60 9.67 -16.00
N ALA A 68 22.50 8.90 -16.45
CA ALA A 68 23.61 9.48 -17.09
C ALA A 68 23.13 10.34 -18.22
N ASP A 69 21.97 10.11 -18.68
CA ASP A 69 21.43 10.87 -19.77
C ASP A 69 20.82 12.16 -19.34
N GLY A 70 20.82 12.40 -18.10
CA GLY A 70 20.30 13.65 -17.64
C GLY A 70 18.83 13.74 -17.85
N ILE A 71 18.17 12.66 -17.82
CA ILE A 71 16.79 12.66 -17.94
C ILE A 71 16.15 13.53 -17.03
N GLY A 72 16.59 13.49 -15.83
CA GLY A 72 16.00 14.30 -14.86
C GLY A 72 15.93 15.70 -15.35
N GLY A 73 16.70 15.97 -16.24
CA GLY A 73 16.69 17.30 -16.77
C GLY A 73 15.42 17.50 -17.48
#